data_5c2c7699bb557f73f31600d1a5f22f44
#
_entry.id   5c2c7699bb557f73f31600d1a5f22f44
#
_cell.length_a   1.000
_cell.length_b   1.000
_cell.length_c   1.000
_cell.angle_alpha   90.00
_cell.angle_beta   90.00
_cell.angle_gamma   90.00
#
_symmetry.space_group_name_H-M   'P 1'
#
loop_
_entity.id
_entity.type
_entity.pdbx_description
1 polymer ?
#
loop_
_entity_poly.entity_id
_entity_poly.type
_entity_poly.pdbx_seq_one_letter_code
_entity_poly.pdbx_strand_id
1 'polypeptide(L)'
;GIGTAGVSFSPEDTDNFSLLMKDIRHAIGKDKLLTIATQAGAKYYNLKAVEPYVDYVNIMTYDMEESPNHHSALYRSEMTEEWSCEDAVAAHVAAGFPVGRLVLGIPFYGHGTNEAPELLDYRHIIALDSLQSCWDSVAQVPYMINSQGHVVVNYENAQSIAFKCQFLHQKGMLGAMYWDYDSDDEKGTLRHAVYQGVMNP
;
A
#
# COMPACT_ATOMS: atom_id res chain seq x y z
N GLY A 1 -9.57 -17.43 4.93
CA GLY A 1 -9.31 -17.23 3.52
C GLY A 1 -10.23 -16.20 2.89
N ILE A 2 -9.77 -15.58 1.83
CA ILE A 2 -10.56 -14.65 1.01
C ILE A 2 -10.96 -15.39 -0.25
N GLY A 3 -12.27 -15.56 -0.48
CA GLY A 3 -12.76 -16.05 -1.77
C GLY A 3 -12.72 -14.93 -2.81
N THR A 4 -11.88 -15.10 -3.82
CA THR A 4 -11.95 -14.33 -5.07
C THR A 4 -12.38 -15.27 -6.19
N ALA A 5 -12.87 -14.74 -7.32
CA ALA A 5 -13.31 -15.57 -8.43
C ALA A 5 -12.19 -16.56 -8.84
N GLY A 6 -12.50 -17.87 -8.79
CA GLY A 6 -11.58 -18.94 -9.15
C GLY A 6 -10.60 -19.40 -8.06
N VAL A 7 -10.66 -18.83 -6.84
CA VAL A 7 -9.82 -19.26 -5.71
C VAL A 7 -10.71 -19.88 -4.62
N SER A 8 -10.39 -21.12 -4.25
CA SER A 8 -11.05 -21.79 -3.13
C SER A 8 -10.51 -21.25 -1.81
N PHE A 9 -11.36 -21.16 -0.80
CA PHE A 9 -10.98 -20.77 0.56
C PHE A 9 -11.73 -21.62 1.59
N SER A 10 -11.16 -21.72 2.80
CA SER A 10 -11.77 -22.37 3.94
C SER A 10 -11.54 -21.60 5.24
N PRO A 11 -12.34 -21.82 6.29
CA PRO A 11 -12.10 -21.21 7.60
C PRO A 11 -10.74 -21.53 8.20
N GLU A 12 -10.19 -22.69 7.86
CA GLU A 12 -8.89 -23.19 8.35
C GLU A 12 -7.68 -22.49 7.71
N ASP A 13 -7.87 -21.73 6.62
CA ASP A 13 -6.76 -21.10 5.86
C ASP A 13 -5.89 -20.19 6.74
N THR A 14 -6.48 -19.47 7.69
CA THR A 14 -5.75 -18.59 8.60
C THR A 14 -4.77 -19.37 9.48
N ASP A 15 -5.21 -20.52 10.02
CA ASP A 15 -4.37 -21.39 10.84
C ASP A 15 -3.34 -22.13 9.97
N ASN A 16 -3.77 -22.64 8.82
CA ASN A 16 -2.91 -23.30 7.85
C ASN A 16 -1.81 -22.37 7.33
N PHE A 17 -2.11 -21.09 7.11
CA PHE A 17 -1.11 -20.09 6.75
C PHE A 17 -0.05 -19.92 7.85
N SER A 18 -0.46 -19.89 9.11
CA SER A 18 0.48 -19.79 10.24
C SER A 18 1.38 -21.03 10.34
N LEU A 19 0.85 -22.23 10.10
CA LEU A 19 1.63 -23.47 10.03
C LEU A 19 2.58 -23.46 8.84
N LEU A 20 2.14 -22.99 7.69
CA LEU A 20 2.97 -22.87 6.49
C LEU A 20 4.19 -21.95 6.75
N MET A 21 3.98 -20.78 7.38
CA MET A 21 5.09 -19.87 7.73
C MET A 21 6.09 -20.53 8.67
N LYS A 22 5.62 -21.30 9.65
CA LYS A 22 6.45 -22.08 10.55
C LYS A 22 7.28 -23.13 9.78
N ASP A 23 6.65 -23.88 8.89
CA ASP A 23 7.32 -24.96 8.15
C ASP A 23 8.34 -24.41 7.14
N ILE A 24 8.00 -23.29 6.45
CA ILE A 24 8.94 -22.60 5.57
C ILE A 24 10.16 -22.12 6.38
N ARG A 25 9.93 -21.47 7.54
CA ARG A 25 11.02 -20.99 8.40
C ARG A 25 11.93 -22.14 8.85
N HIS A 26 11.39 -23.28 9.20
CA HIS A 26 12.18 -24.46 9.56
C HIS A 26 12.98 -24.98 8.36
N ALA A 27 12.42 -24.98 7.17
CA ALA A 27 13.06 -25.48 5.96
C ALA A 27 14.21 -24.57 5.47
N ILE A 28 14.00 -23.22 5.50
CA ILE A 28 15.00 -22.28 4.99
C ILE A 28 16.03 -21.83 6.05
N GLY A 29 15.79 -22.10 7.33
CA GLY A 29 16.65 -21.68 8.44
C GLY A 29 16.50 -20.20 8.78
N LYS A 30 17.37 -19.68 9.63
CA LYS A 30 17.34 -18.29 10.12
C LYS A 30 18.12 -17.30 9.25
N ASP A 31 18.96 -17.80 8.34
CA ASP A 31 19.85 -16.97 7.51
C ASP A 31 19.16 -16.45 6.23
N LYS A 32 17.94 -16.87 5.97
CA LYS A 32 17.14 -16.43 4.82
C LYS A 32 15.99 -15.56 5.28
N LEU A 33 15.71 -14.51 4.50
CA LEU A 33 14.53 -13.68 4.74
C LEU A 33 13.27 -14.47 4.38
N LEU A 34 12.29 -14.39 5.28
CA LEU A 34 10.90 -14.83 5.07
C LEU A 34 9.99 -13.65 5.33
N THR A 35 9.34 -13.16 4.31
CA THR A 35 8.45 -12.01 4.39
C THR A 35 7.09 -12.35 3.81
N ILE A 36 6.08 -11.62 4.21
CA ILE A 36 4.73 -11.75 3.69
C ILE A 36 4.20 -10.39 3.24
N ALA A 37 3.23 -10.41 2.32
CA ALA A 37 2.44 -9.25 1.96
C ALA A 37 1.01 -9.45 2.47
N THR A 38 0.43 -8.39 3.05
CA THR A 38 -0.89 -8.43 3.69
C THR A 38 -1.77 -7.30 3.20
N GLN A 39 -3.08 -7.53 3.21
CA GLN A 39 -4.06 -6.47 2.94
C GLN A 39 -4.18 -5.49 4.11
N ALA A 40 -4.68 -4.27 3.84
CA ALA A 40 -4.82 -3.18 4.79
C ALA A 40 -5.49 -3.59 6.12
N GLY A 41 -6.59 -4.35 6.07
CA GLY A 41 -7.37 -4.70 7.26
C GLY A 41 -6.76 -5.77 8.18
N ALA A 42 -5.64 -6.40 7.82
CA ALA A 42 -5.01 -7.52 8.59
C ALA A 42 -5.96 -8.68 8.93
N LYS A 43 -7.15 -8.72 8.33
CA LYS A 43 -8.31 -9.51 8.77
C LYS A 43 -8.13 -11.02 8.59
N TYR A 44 -7.34 -11.44 7.61
CA TYR A 44 -7.25 -12.84 7.17
C TYR A 44 -6.00 -13.55 7.70
N TYR A 45 -5.26 -12.90 8.58
CA TYR A 45 -3.99 -13.39 9.10
C TYR A 45 -3.99 -13.40 10.62
N ASN A 46 -3.51 -14.47 11.22
CA ASN A 46 -3.16 -14.47 12.65
C ASN A 46 -1.74 -13.93 12.79
N LEU A 47 -1.58 -12.60 12.72
CA LEU A 47 -0.26 -11.95 12.71
C LEU A 47 0.54 -12.26 13.97
N LYS A 48 -0.12 -12.42 15.14
CA LYS A 48 0.54 -12.82 16.38
C LYS A 48 1.12 -14.23 16.30
N ALA A 49 0.44 -15.16 15.63
CA ALA A 49 0.95 -16.53 15.43
C ALA A 49 2.05 -16.60 14.37
N VAL A 50 2.03 -15.72 13.37
CA VAL A 50 3.02 -15.66 12.29
C VAL A 50 4.29 -14.91 12.71
N GLU A 51 4.19 -13.99 13.66
CA GLU A 51 5.27 -13.09 14.11
C GLU A 51 6.62 -13.78 14.39
N PRO A 52 6.67 -14.97 15.06
CA PRO A 52 7.94 -15.64 15.36
C PRO A 52 8.66 -16.20 14.13
N TYR A 53 7.99 -16.30 12.99
CA TYR A 53 8.48 -17.02 11.81
C TYR A 53 8.89 -16.10 10.66
N VAL A 54 8.27 -14.92 10.52
CA VAL A 54 8.55 -13.97 9.44
C VAL A 54 9.48 -12.86 9.91
N ASP A 55 10.27 -12.30 9.01
CA ASP A 55 11.20 -11.22 9.34
C ASP A 55 10.48 -9.86 9.37
N TYR A 56 9.62 -9.60 8.38
CA TYR A 56 8.78 -8.40 8.31
C TYR A 56 7.54 -8.63 7.45
N VAL A 57 6.60 -7.71 7.57
CA VAL A 57 5.33 -7.70 6.83
C VAL A 57 5.28 -6.48 5.93
N ASN A 58 5.02 -6.70 4.64
CA ASN A 58 4.71 -5.66 3.67
C ASN A 58 3.20 -5.43 3.68
N ILE A 59 2.74 -4.27 4.14
CA ILE A 59 1.33 -3.92 4.07
C ILE A 59 1.06 -3.37 2.68
N MET A 60 0.16 -3.99 1.93
CA MET A 60 -0.32 -3.47 0.65
C MET A 60 -1.30 -2.31 0.91
N THR A 61 -0.76 -1.14 1.26
CA THR A 61 -1.50 0.10 1.53
C THR A 61 -1.89 0.81 0.23
N TYR A 62 -2.46 0.05 -0.69
CA TYR A 62 -3.00 0.46 -1.97
C TYR A 62 -4.16 -0.48 -2.34
N ASP A 63 -4.94 -0.11 -3.35
CA ASP A 63 -6.20 -0.79 -3.71
C ASP A 63 -7.15 -0.91 -2.52
N MET A 64 -7.11 0.08 -1.63
CA MET A 64 -7.91 0.09 -0.40
C MET A 64 -9.33 0.60 -0.63
N GLU A 65 -9.51 1.38 -1.70
CA GLU A 65 -10.77 2.01 -2.08
C GLU A 65 -10.95 1.94 -3.60
N GLU A 66 -12.20 1.94 -4.05
CA GLU A 66 -12.53 2.08 -5.46
C GLU A 66 -12.64 3.57 -5.85
N SER A 67 -12.31 3.91 -7.11
CA SER A 67 -12.54 5.25 -7.64
C SER A 67 -14.02 5.64 -7.55
N PRO A 68 -14.36 6.90 -7.21
CA PRO A 68 -13.49 8.07 -7.18
C PRO A 68 -12.71 8.29 -5.87
N ASN A 69 -12.80 7.38 -4.90
CA ASN A 69 -12.10 7.49 -3.63
C ASN A 69 -10.60 7.23 -3.76
N HIS A 70 -9.81 7.70 -2.79
CA HIS A 70 -8.36 7.52 -2.79
C HIS A 70 -7.98 6.08 -2.45
N HIS A 71 -7.42 5.34 -3.40
CA HIS A 71 -7.02 3.95 -3.17
C HIS A 71 -5.80 3.78 -2.26
N SER A 72 -5.08 4.87 -1.94
CA SER A 72 -3.88 4.85 -1.10
C SER A 72 -3.71 6.13 -0.26
N ALA A 73 -4.82 6.65 0.31
CA ALA A 73 -4.79 7.81 1.20
C ALA A 73 -3.86 7.59 2.40
N LEU A 74 -3.05 8.60 2.77
CA LEU A 74 -2.27 8.52 4.01
C LEU A 74 -3.17 8.60 5.24
N TYR A 75 -4.10 9.56 5.25
CA TYR A 75 -5.10 9.77 6.30
C TYR A 75 -6.51 9.78 5.72
N ARG A 76 -7.50 9.56 6.56
CA ARG A 76 -8.91 9.65 6.14
C ARG A 76 -9.28 11.08 5.75
N SER A 77 -10.00 11.21 4.66
CA SER A 77 -10.63 12.44 4.19
C SER A 77 -12.07 12.18 3.75
N GLU A 78 -12.73 13.16 3.14
CA GLU A 78 -14.04 12.96 2.51
C GLU A 78 -14.03 12.00 1.33
N MET A 79 -12.83 11.72 0.76
CA MET A 79 -12.62 10.76 -0.32
C MET A 79 -12.05 9.42 0.18
N THR A 80 -12.34 9.04 1.43
CA THR A 80 -11.98 7.72 2.01
C THR A 80 -13.15 7.18 2.81
N GLU A 81 -13.62 5.97 2.49
CA GLU A 81 -14.75 5.32 3.16
C GLU A 81 -14.28 4.28 4.17
N GLU A 82 -13.38 3.39 3.78
CA GLU A 82 -13.00 2.24 4.58
C GLU A 82 -11.60 2.36 5.20
N TRP A 83 -10.57 2.62 4.39
CA TRP A 83 -9.18 2.48 4.82
C TRP A 83 -8.27 3.64 4.39
N SER A 84 -7.37 4.01 5.30
CA SER A 84 -6.17 4.81 5.04
C SER A 84 -4.90 4.02 5.39
N CYS A 85 -3.73 4.53 4.98
CA CYS A 85 -2.46 3.93 5.40
C CYS A 85 -2.30 3.92 6.92
N GLU A 86 -2.75 4.98 7.61
CA GLU A 86 -2.72 5.04 9.08
C GLU A 86 -3.59 3.95 9.72
N ASP A 87 -4.82 3.73 9.21
CA ASP A 87 -5.71 2.67 9.70
C ASP A 87 -5.09 1.29 9.48
N ALA A 88 -4.49 1.07 8.30
CA ALA A 88 -3.86 -0.20 7.98
C ALA A 88 -2.71 -0.53 8.92
N VAL A 89 -1.83 0.44 9.20
CA VAL A 89 -0.75 0.26 10.17
C VAL A 89 -1.30 0.00 11.57
N ALA A 90 -2.32 0.76 12.01
CA ALA A 90 -2.97 0.57 13.30
C ALA A 90 -3.59 -0.83 13.44
N ALA A 91 -4.24 -1.33 12.39
CA ALA A 91 -4.83 -2.68 12.36
C ALA A 91 -3.77 -3.78 12.53
N HIS A 92 -2.61 -3.65 11.87
CA HIS A 92 -1.52 -4.63 12.01
C HIS A 92 -0.90 -4.63 13.41
N VAL A 93 -0.71 -3.45 13.99
CA VAL A 93 -0.23 -3.32 15.38
C VAL A 93 -1.25 -3.90 16.36
N ALA A 94 -2.54 -3.61 16.19
CA ALA A 94 -3.60 -4.17 17.02
C ALA A 94 -3.71 -5.70 16.88
N ALA A 95 -3.40 -6.26 15.70
CA ALA A 95 -3.32 -7.70 15.46
C ALA A 95 -2.05 -8.36 16.07
N GLY A 96 -1.20 -7.57 16.75
CA GLY A 96 -0.05 -8.05 17.53
C GLY A 96 1.27 -8.13 16.77
N PHE A 97 1.40 -7.48 15.61
CA PHE A 97 2.67 -7.43 14.89
C PHE A 97 3.46 -6.15 15.26
N PRO A 98 4.79 -6.25 15.53
CA PRO A 98 5.59 -5.09 15.94
C PRO A 98 5.71 -4.05 14.83
N VAL A 99 5.45 -2.77 15.14
CA VAL A 99 5.51 -1.68 14.16
C VAL A 99 6.88 -1.54 13.49
N GLY A 100 7.98 -1.78 14.21
CA GLY A 100 9.35 -1.74 13.68
C GLY A 100 9.67 -2.86 12.69
N ARG A 101 8.73 -3.76 12.40
CA ARG A 101 8.83 -4.81 11.38
C ARG A 101 7.71 -4.73 10.33
N LEU A 102 7.01 -3.58 10.27
CA LEU A 102 6.04 -3.27 9.23
C LEU A 102 6.69 -2.41 8.14
N VAL A 103 6.36 -2.70 6.90
CA VAL A 103 6.81 -1.99 5.70
C VAL A 103 5.59 -1.39 5.02
N LEU A 104 5.62 -0.10 4.71
CA LEU A 104 4.53 0.61 4.07
C LEU A 104 4.54 0.39 2.55
N GLY A 105 3.43 -0.04 1.97
CA GLY A 105 3.27 -0.19 0.53
C GLY A 105 2.92 1.12 -0.16
N ILE A 106 3.55 1.41 -1.28
CA ILE A 106 3.35 2.62 -2.09
C ILE A 106 3.05 2.20 -3.53
N PRO A 107 1.90 2.58 -4.12
CA PRO A 107 1.62 2.26 -5.51
C PRO A 107 2.35 3.24 -6.44
N PHE A 108 2.89 2.73 -7.54
CA PHE A 108 3.44 3.56 -8.64
C PHE A 108 2.47 3.65 -9.82
N TYR A 109 1.20 3.36 -9.54
CA TYR A 109 0.08 3.45 -10.46
C TYR A 109 -1.08 4.19 -9.80
N GLY A 110 -2.08 4.51 -10.57
CA GLY A 110 -3.32 5.13 -10.10
C GLY A 110 -4.56 4.39 -10.55
N HIS A 111 -5.68 4.71 -9.92
CA HIS A 111 -7.00 4.22 -10.27
C HIS A 111 -7.78 5.28 -11.04
N GLY A 112 -8.26 4.91 -12.25
CA GLY A 112 -9.15 5.72 -13.06
C GLY A 112 -10.61 5.47 -12.76
N THR A 113 -11.44 6.47 -13.07
CA THR A 113 -12.89 6.33 -13.15
C THR A 113 -13.30 5.88 -14.57
N ASN A 114 -14.60 5.87 -14.89
CA ASN A 114 -15.11 5.53 -16.22
C ASN A 114 -14.54 6.38 -17.37
N GLU A 115 -13.88 7.50 -17.08
CA GLU A 115 -13.25 8.39 -18.07
C GLU A 115 -11.76 8.07 -18.31
N ALA A 116 -11.19 7.10 -17.58
CA ALA A 116 -9.82 6.66 -17.70
C ALA A 116 -9.73 5.15 -17.44
N PRO A 117 -8.67 4.44 -17.91
CA PRO A 117 -8.45 3.05 -17.55
C PRO A 117 -8.46 2.85 -16.02
N GLU A 118 -9.01 1.71 -15.57
CA GLU A 118 -9.08 1.37 -14.15
C GLU A 118 -7.71 1.41 -13.46
N LEU A 119 -6.68 0.92 -14.16
CA LEU A 119 -5.28 0.97 -13.71
C LEU A 119 -4.43 1.74 -14.72
N LEU A 120 -3.68 2.73 -14.24
CA LEU A 120 -2.74 3.51 -15.06
C LEU A 120 -1.38 3.61 -14.36
N ASP A 121 -0.31 3.29 -15.07
CA ASP A 121 1.06 3.55 -14.63
C ASP A 121 1.28 5.05 -14.41
N TYR A 122 2.10 5.41 -13.44
CA TYR A 122 2.46 6.81 -13.15
C TYR A 122 2.92 7.57 -14.40
N ARG A 123 3.77 6.95 -15.24
CA ARG A 123 4.25 7.54 -16.51
C ARG A 123 3.13 7.95 -17.46
N HIS A 124 2.00 7.24 -17.46
CA HIS A 124 0.85 7.57 -18.29
C HIS A 124 -0.01 8.66 -17.64
N ILE A 125 -0.12 8.65 -16.30
CA ILE A 125 -0.90 9.66 -15.57
C ILE A 125 -0.31 11.06 -15.77
N ILE A 126 1.02 11.20 -15.66
CA ILE A 126 1.69 12.50 -15.82
C ILE A 126 1.63 13.06 -17.26
N ALA A 127 1.21 12.25 -18.21
CA ALA A 127 1.01 12.64 -19.62
C ALA A 127 -0.45 13.03 -19.93
N LEU A 128 -1.35 13.04 -18.95
CA LEU A 128 -2.76 13.40 -19.15
C LEU A 128 -2.96 14.92 -19.11
N ASP A 129 -2.51 15.61 -20.16
CA ASP A 129 -2.53 17.08 -20.26
C ASP A 129 -3.94 17.72 -20.23
N SER A 130 -4.99 16.94 -20.49
CA SER A 130 -6.39 17.40 -20.47
C SER A 130 -7.00 17.46 -19.06
N LEU A 131 -6.34 16.91 -18.07
CA LEU A 131 -6.81 16.86 -16.68
C LEU A 131 -6.07 17.87 -15.80
N GLN A 132 -6.76 18.36 -14.78
CA GLN A 132 -6.18 19.25 -13.78
C GLN A 132 -5.72 18.43 -12.56
N SER A 133 -4.45 18.56 -12.19
CA SER A 133 -3.94 17.98 -10.94
C SER A 133 -4.43 18.79 -9.73
N CYS A 134 -4.94 18.09 -8.73
CA CYS A 134 -5.40 18.59 -7.44
C CYS A 134 -4.67 17.90 -6.30
N TRP A 135 -4.83 18.45 -5.09
CA TRP A 135 -4.21 17.91 -3.87
C TRP A 135 -5.24 17.83 -2.75
N ASP A 136 -5.41 16.64 -2.17
CA ASP A 136 -6.15 16.48 -0.93
C ASP A 136 -5.21 16.72 0.26
N SER A 137 -5.34 17.84 0.91
CA SER A 137 -4.48 18.24 2.02
C SER A 137 -4.75 17.48 3.32
N VAL A 138 -5.87 16.77 3.43
CA VAL A 138 -6.19 15.89 4.56
C VAL A 138 -5.62 14.50 4.31
N ALA A 139 -5.95 13.90 3.17
CA ALA A 139 -5.45 12.57 2.78
C ALA A 139 -3.96 12.56 2.40
N GLN A 140 -3.36 13.74 2.14
CA GLN A 140 -1.96 13.91 1.71
C GLN A 140 -1.63 13.17 0.41
N VAL A 141 -2.54 13.19 -0.55
CA VAL A 141 -2.39 12.53 -1.85
C VAL A 141 -2.93 13.39 -3.00
N PRO A 142 -2.38 13.25 -4.22
CA PRO A 142 -2.88 13.92 -5.41
C PRO A 142 -4.05 13.17 -6.03
N TYR A 143 -4.83 13.90 -6.81
CA TYR A 143 -5.85 13.37 -7.71
C TYR A 143 -6.00 14.28 -8.92
N MET A 144 -6.64 13.81 -9.98
CA MET A 144 -6.91 14.61 -11.18
C MET A 144 -8.41 14.72 -11.44
N ILE A 145 -8.81 15.91 -11.90
CA ILE A 145 -10.20 16.22 -12.27
C ILE A 145 -10.30 16.62 -13.74
N ASN A 146 -11.48 16.38 -14.33
CA ASN A 146 -11.82 16.90 -15.66
C ASN A 146 -12.28 18.38 -15.60
N SER A 147 -12.61 18.96 -16.77
CA SER A 147 -13.09 20.34 -16.88
C SER A 147 -14.44 20.60 -16.17
N GLN A 148 -15.16 19.58 -15.77
CA GLN A 148 -16.43 19.65 -15.03
C GLN A 148 -16.23 19.54 -13.53
N GLY A 149 -14.98 19.30 -13.06
CA GLY A 149 -14.65 19.12 -11.66
C GLY A 149 -14.85 17.69 -11.13
N HIS A 150 -15.12 16.71 -11.99
CA HIS A 150 -15.23 15.32 -11.57
C HIS A 150 -13.86 14.68 -11.46
N VAL A 151 -13.66 13.86 -10.41
CA VAL A 151 -12.45 13.06 -10.22
C VAL A 151 -12.33 12.02 -11.34
N VAL A 152 -11.17 11.95 -11.96
CA VAL A 152 -10.86 11.04 -13.04
C VAL A 152 -9.77 10.04 -12.67
N VAL A 153 -8.73 10.46 -11.93
CA VAL A 153 -7.62 9.58 -11.53
C VAL A 153 -7.18 9.92 -10.11
N ASN A 154 -7.01 8.88 -9.29
CA ASN A 154 -6.33 8.93 -7.99
C ASN A 154 -4.96 8.26 -8.13
N TYR A 155 -3.90 8.87 -7.60
CA TYR A 155 -2.52 8.39 -7.80
C TYR A 155 -1.56 8.85 -6.71
N GLU A 156 -0.27 8.50 -6.83
CA GLU A 156 0.82 9.00 -6.01
C GLU A 156 1.75 9.93 -6.80
N ASN A 157 2.39 10.86 -6.11
CA ASN A 157 3.47 11.67 -6.65
C ASN A 157 4.63 11.79 -5.64
N ALA A 158 5.72 12.46 -6.02
CA ALA A 158 6.86 12.63 -5.12
C ALA A 158 6.52 13.33 -3.80
N GLN A 159 5.52 14.23 -3.80
CA GLN A 159 5.08 14.92 -2.59
C GLN A 159 4.32 13.98 -1.64
N SER A 160 3.37 13.20 -2.13
CA SER A 160 2.62 12.24 -1.31
C SER A 160 3.56 11.16 -0.74
N ILE A 161 4.53 10.70 -1.53
CA ILE A 161 5.56 9.77 -1.08
C ILE A 161 6.40 10.37 0.06
N ALA A 162 6.77 11.66 -0.03
CA ALA A 162 7.50 12.33 1.04
C ALA A 162 6.69 12.35 2.36
N PHE A 163 5.39 12.64 2.32
CA PHE A 163 4.51 12.55 3.50
C PHE A 163 4.39 11.12 4.04
N LYS A 164 4.27 10.12 3.18
CA LYS A 164 4.26 8.71 3.58
C LYS A 164 5.58 8.29 4.24
N CYS A 165 6.71 8.76 3.73
CA CYS A 165 8.01 8.50 4.35
C CYS A 165 8.17 9.22 5.69
N GLN A 166 7.69 10.44 5.84
CA GLN A 166 7.65 11.11 7.16
C GLN A 166 6.77 10.32 8.15
N PHE A 167 5.61 9.86 7.72
CA PHE A 167 4.72 9.04 8.54
C PHE A 167 5.40 7.74 9.01
N LEU A 168 6.03 6.99 8.11
CA LEU A 168 6.70 5.73 8.50
C LEU A 168 7.82 5.95 9.53
N HIS A 169 8.59 7.05 9.41
CA HIS A 169 9.61 7.40 10.39
C HIS A 169 8.99 7.78 11.73
N GLN A 170 7.93 8.60 11.74
CA GLN A 170 7.22 8.99 12.97
C GLN A 170 6.61 7.79 13.70
N LYS A 171 6.12 6.79 12.97
CA LYS A 171 5.57 5.55 13.56
C LYS A 171 6.66 4.52 13.93
N GLY A 172 7.92 4.74 13.53
CA GLY A 172 9.02 3.79 13.76
C GLY A 172 8.89 2.50 12.94
N MET A 173 8.33 2.59 11.72
CA MET A 173 8.23 1.45 10.80
C MET A 173 9.58 1.05 10.23
N LEU A 174 9.69 -0.16 9.68
CA LEU A 174 10.93 -0.68 9.09
C LEU A 174 11.34 0.08 7.81
N GLY A 175 10.37 0.49 7.00
CA GLY A 175 10.63 1.16 5.73
C GLY A 175 9.43 1.14 4.79
N ALA A 176 9.68 1.27 3.49
CA ALA A 176 8.68 1.23 2.44
C ALA A 176 9.00 0.19 1.36
N MET A 177 7.98 -0.35 0.71
CA MET A 177 8.05 -1.08 -0.55
C MET A 177 7.14 -0.41 -1.57
N TYR A 178 7.33 -0.65 -2.85
CA TYR A 178 6.46 -0.11 -3.89
C TYR A 178 6.03 -1.17 -4.91
N TRP A 179 4.88 -0.96 -5.50
CA TRP A 179 4.32 -1.75 -6.58
C TRP A 179 3.90 -0.81 -7.72
N ASP A 180 4.49 -0.89 -8.93
CA ASP A 180 5.66 -1.70 -9.18
C ASP A 180 6.75 -0.86 -9.88
N TYR A 181 7.91 -1.44 -10.06
CA TYR A 181 9.08 -0.76 -10.62
C TYR A 181 8.85 -0.25 -12.05
N ASP A 182 8.10 -1.01 -12.85
CA ASP A 182 7.88 -0.70 -14.27
C ASP A 182 6.86 0.42 -14.49
N SER A 183 6.02 0.73 -13.52
CA SER A 183 5.00 1.78 -13.60
C SER A 183 5.55 3.21 -13.41
N ASP A 184 6.78 3.36 -12.92
CA ASP A 184 7.43 4.67 -12.73
C ASP A 184 7.77 5.32 -14.09
N ASP A 185 8.07 6.62 -14.10
CA ASP A 185 8.57 7.30 -15.27
C ASP A 185 10.04 6.93 -15.58
N GLU A 186 10.50 7.26 -16.80
CA GLU A 186 11.87 6.96 -17.24
C GLU A 186 12.94 7.59 -16.32
N LYS A 187 12.64 8.73 -15.69
CA LYS A 187 13.55 9.43 -14.76
C LYS A 187 13.61 8.77 -13.40
N GLY A 188 12.65 7.88 -13.07
CA GLY A 188 12.56 7.24 -11.77
C GLY A 188 12.08 8.19 -10.68
N THR A 189 11.15 9.06 -11.00
CA THR A 189 10.66 10.11 -10.10
C THR A 189 10.15 9.53 -8.79
N LEU A 190 9.31 8.50 -8.84
CA LEU A 190 8.71 7.92 -7.62
C LEU A 190 9.71 7.06 -6.83
N ARG A 191 10.48 6.19 -7.51
CA ARG A 191 11.49 5.37 -6.80
C ARG A 191 12.59 6.24 -6.17
N HIS A 192 12.95 7.36 -6.81
CA HIS A 192 13.87 8.32 -6.21
C HIS A 192 13.25 8.99 -4.97
N ALA A 193 11.98 9.38 -5.03
CA ALA A 193 11.27 9.95 -3.88
C ALA A 193 11.21 8.96 -2.70
N VAL A 194 10.91 7.67 -2.95
CA VAL A 194 10.93 6.62 -1.92
C VAL A 194 12.33 6.49 -1.32
N TYR A 195 13.37 6.37 -2.17
CA TYR A 195 14.74 6.26 -1.69
C TYR A 195 15.15 7.45 -0.81
N GLN A 196 14.91 8.66 -1.29
CA GLN A 196 15.23 9.88 -0.53
C GLN A 196 14.46 9.96 0.79
N GLY A 197 13.16 9.68 0.74
CA GLY A 197 12.31 9.76 1.93
C GLY A 197 12.64 8.69 2.99
N VAL A 198 13.00 7.47 2.59
CA VAL A 198 13.36 6.39 3.53
C VAL A 198 14.77 6.59 4.09
N MET A 199 15.73 7.05 3.28
CA MET A 199 17.15 7.12 3.69
C MET A 199 17.52 8.43 4.37
N ASN A 200 16.72 9.48 4.23
CA ASN A 200 16.97 10.81 4.83
C ASN A 200 15.76 11.24 5.67
N PRO A 201 15.59 10.68 6.89
CA PRO A 201 14.47 10.96 7.79
C PRO A 201 14.42 12.41 8.29
#